data_2cea6b73d6c681eb209957e82ed1bab0
#
_entry.id   2cea6b73d6c681eb209957e82ed1bab0
#
_cell.length_a   1.000
_cell.length_b   1.000
_cell.length_c   1.000
_cell.angle_alpha   90.00
_cell.angle_beta   90.00
_cell.angle_gamma   90.00
#
_symmetry.space_group_name_H-M   'P 1'
#
loop_
_entity.id
_entity.type
_entity.pdbx_description
1 polymer ?
#
loop_
_entity_poly.entity_id
_entity_poly.type
_entity_poly.pdbx_seq_one_letter_code
_entity_poly.pdbx_strand_id
1 'polypeptide(L)'
;MMQESTVTVVNAANPTTGDVSVTSSLTGTVEAADVVYVYAKAGGDVTAVNVKAGDMVNQGQVLMEINTEQVESARNNMDSAQVNLSQAQSNLSRMQILYDSGDLSDQEYEQYQNSLKSAQLQYESAKLQYDKQVEYSTITAPIAGRVESVDVDVYDRVNQSAQLCVIAGEGQNSITFYATQRMVQNLKTGDELEISKNGNTYTGNITEISNMVDENSGLFKVKGDMESSDEIAIGSTVKITLVTERAENVMLVPVDAIYYSGGKGYVYLYEDGKAKMASVEVGLYDSENAQILSGISADDMVVSTWSSNLYEGADIRLKSDVETAGGAQNGNAAPKAQ
;
A
#
# COMPACT_ATOMS: atom_id res chain seq x y z
N MET A 1 -47.48 41.78 -35.53
CA MET A 1 -46.16 41.90 -34.93
C MET A 1 -45.44 40.61 -35.26
N MET A 2 -44.49 40.64 -36.19
CA MET A 2 -43.60 39.50 -36.45
C MET A 2 -42.63 39.46 -35.26
N GLN A 3 -42.66 38.38 -34.49
CA GLN A 3 -41.66 38.10 -33.49
C GLN A 3 -40.38 37.75 -34.27
N GLU A 4 -39.36 38.61 -34.19
CA GLU A 4 -38.04 38.25 -34.67
C GLU A 4 -37.60 37.02 -33.88
N SER A 5 -37.58 35.86 -34.55
CA SER A 5 -37.00 34.67 -34.00
C SER A 5 -35.48 34.93 -33.89
N THR A 6 -35.01 35.23 -32.72
CA THR A 6 -33.57 35.29 -32.45
C THR A 6 -33.00 33.89 -32.62
N VAL A 7 -32.33 33.66 -33.75
CA VAL A 7 -31.63 32.39 -34.02
C VAL A 7 -30.55 32.21 -32.97
N THR A 8 -30.67 31.15 -32.20
CA THR A 8 -29.70 30.87 -31.12
C THR A 8 -28.40 30.32 -31.72
N VAL A 9 -27.28 30.97 -31.36
CA VAL A 9 -25.94 30.50 -31.79
C VAL A 9 -25.47 29.45 -30.78
N VAL A 10 -25.07 28.27 -31.28
CA VAL A 10 -24.68 27.11 -30.49
C VAL A 10 -23.33 26.55 -30.92
N ASN A 11 -22.64 25.92 -30.00
CA ASN A 11 -21.55 25.00 -30.31
C ASN A 11 -22.13 23.59 -30.50
N ALA A 12 -21.75 22.91 -31.54
CA ALA A 12 -22.07 21.51 -31.74
C ALA A 12 -20.83 20.76 -32.25
N ALA A 13 -20.68 19.53 -31.78
CA ALA A 13 -19.60 18.64 -32.19
C ALA A 13 -20.09 17.19 -32.22
N ASN A 14 -19.42 16.38 -33.01
CA ASN A 14 -19.66 14.95 -32.99
C ASN A 14 -19.22 14.34 -31.65
N PRO A 15 -19.88 13.27 -31.16
CA PRO A 15 -19.40 12.49 -30.04
C PRO A 15 -17.96 12.03 -30.28
N THR A 16 -17.17 12.01 -29.22
CA THR A 16 -15.81 11.50 -29.26
C THR A 16 -15.74 10.07 -28.67
N THR A 17 -14.72 9.32 -29.05
CA THR A 17 -14.46 8.03 -28.41
C THR A 17 -13.31 8.21 -27.43
N GLY A 18 -13.50 7.76 -26.22
CA GLY A 18 -12.50 7.92 -25.15
C GLY A 18 -12.86 7.11 -23.90
N ASP A 19 -12.12 7.37 -22.86
CA ASP A 19 -12.31 6.74 -21.56
C ASP A 19 -12.97 7.72 -20.59
N VAL A 20 -13.84 7.20 -19.74
CA VAL A 20 -14.44 7.97 -18.64
C VAL A 20 -14.29 7.19 -17.35
N SER A 21 -13.95 7.87 -16.26
CA SER A 21 -13.76 7.26 -14.97
C SER A 21 -14.45 8.03 -13.86
N VAL A 22 -15.01 7.29 -12.92
CA VAL A 22 -15.61 7.84 -11.70
C VAL A 22 -14.64 7.63 -10.54
N THR A 23 -14.25 8.72 -9.91
CA THR A 23 -13.44 8.69 -8.70
C THR A 23 -14.31 8.77 -7.46
N SER A 24 -13.90 8.06 -6.41
CA SER A 24 -14.52 8.14 -5.09
C SER A 24 -13.49 8.57 -4.05
N SER A 25 -13.92 9.37 -3.10
CA SER A 25 -13.10 9.76 -1.96
C SER A 25 -13.50 8.95 -0.73
N LEU A 26 -12.52 8.29 -0.15
CA LEU A 26 -12.66 7.50 1.08
C LEU A 26 -11.71 8.02 2.16
N THR A 27 -11.93 7.56 3.37
CA THR A 27 -11.05 7.84 4.51
C THR A 27 -10.26 6.60 4.82
N GLY A 28 -8.94 6.72 4.96
CA GLY A 28 -8.04 5.65 5.38
C GLY A 28 -7.21 6.04 6.59
N THR A 29 -6.63 5.03 7.22
CA THR A 29 -5.68 5.18 8.34
C THR A 29 -4.31 4.74 7.88
N VAL A 30 -3.30 5.55 8.19
CA VAL A 30 -1.91 5.22 7.91
C VAL A 30 -1.40 4.30 9.01
N GLU A 31 -0.85 3.16 8.62
CA GLU A 31 -0.24 2.16 9.49
C GLU A 31 1.24 2.03 9.10
N ALA A 32 2.10 1.65 10.05
CA ALA A 32 3.45 1.24 9.68
C ALA A 32 3.38 -0.02 8.81
N ALA A 33 4.27 -0.13 7.82
CA ALA A 33 4.32 -1.29 6.93
C ALA A 33 4.51 -2.58 7.72
N ASP A 34 5.47 -2.55 8.65
CA ASP A 34 5.80 -3.67 9.51
C ASP A 34 5.87 -3.19 10.97
N VAL A 35 5.01 -3.74 11.81
CA VAL A 35 5.11 -3.56 13.28
C VAL A 35 5.51 -4.88 13.90
N VAL A 36 6.65 -4.89 14.58
CA VAL A 36 7.15 -6.08 15.26
C VAL A 36 7.18 -5.85 16.76
N TYR A 37 6.46 -6.71 17.46
CA TYR A 37 6.49 -6.79 18.92
C TYR A 37 7.63 -7.70 19.35
N VAL A 38 8.56 -7.15 20.12
CA VAL A 38 9.72 -7.89 20.62
C VAL A 38 9.37 -8.46 22.01
N TYR A 39 9.51 -9.76 22.13
CA TYR A 39 9.16 -10.48 23.36
C TYR A 39 10.39 -11.11 24.00
N ALA A 40 10.37 -11.24 25.34
CA ALA A 40 11.37 -11.97 26.08
C ALA A 40 11.33 -13.47 25.72
N LYS A 41 12.46 -14.03 25.29
CA LYS A 41 12.61 -15.47 25.01
C LYS A 41 12.79 -16.29 26.28
N ALA A 42 13.30 -15.68 27.35
CA ALA A 42 13.49 -16.29 28.69
C ALA A 42 13.10 -15.28 29.78
N GLY A 43 12.76 -15.78 30.95
CA GLY A 43 12.51 -14.93 32.13
C GLY A 43 13.82 -14.59 32.85
N GLY A 44 13.90 -13.39 33.45
CA GLY A 44 15.06 -12.92 34.18
C GLY A 44 14.93 -11.45 34.57
N ASP A 45 16.01 -10.88 35.11
CA ASP A 45 16.08 -9.48 35.50
C ASP A 45 16.75 -8.67 34.38
N VAL A 46 16.16 -7.56 33.97
CA VAL A 46 16.69 -6.65 32.90
C VAL A 46 17.95 -5.97 33.48
N THR A 47 19.11 -6.20 32.84
CA THR A 47 20.40 -5.62 33.27
C THR A 47 20.81 -4.39 32.49
N ALA A 48 20.36 -4.29 31.25
CA ALA A 48 20.62 -3.12 30.40
C ALA A 48 19.45 -2.89 29.43
N VAL A 49 19.12 -1.62 29.21
CA VAL A 49 18.22 -1.15 28.15
C VAL A 49 19.00 -0.11 27.35
N ASN A 50 19.30 -0.44 26.08
CA ASN A 50 20.21 0.34 25.23
C ASN A 50 19.46 1.25 24.25
N VAL A 51 18.12 1.26 24.29
CA VAL A 51 17.26 2.01 23.39
C VAL A 51 16.13 2.71 24.14
N LYS A 52 15.57 3.74 23.51
CA LYS A 52 14.41 4.49 24.00
C LYS A 52 13.38 4.62 22.89
N ALA A 53 12.14 4.91 23.26
CA ALA A 53 11.12 5.27 22.29
C ALA A 53 11.57 6.47 21.44
N GLY A 54 11.43 6.34 20.12
CA GLY A 54 11.89 7.30 19.13
C GLY A 54 13.26 6.99 18.51
N ASP A 55 14.05 6.08 19.06
CA ASP A 55 15.38 5.72 18.54
C ASP A 55 15.24 4.90 17.24
N MET A 56 16.18 5.12 16.31
CA MET A 56 16.34 4.29 15.11
C MET A 56 17.29 3.13 15.40
N VAL A 57 16.90 1.91 15.02
CA VAL A 57 17.67 0.70 15.22
C VAL A 57 17.88 -0.06 13.92
N ASN A 58 19.04 -0.71 13.81
CA ASN A 58 19.33 -1.61 12.70
C ASN A 58 18.94 -3.05 13.07
N GLN A 59 18.63 -3.87 12.06
CA GLN A 59 18.41 -5.30 12.26
C GLN A 59 19.64 -5.95 12.96
N GLY A 60 19.40 -6.73 14.02
CA GLY A 60 20.44 -7.38 14.82
C GLY A 60 21.10 -6.47 15.89
N GLN A 61 20.73 -5.19 15.97
CA GLN A 61 21.22 -4.31 17.03
C GLN A 61 20.72 -4.78 18.40
N VAL A 62 21.59 -4.78 19.41
CA VAL A 62 21.23 -5.15 20.78
C VAL A 62 20.37 -4.05 21.41
N LEU A 63 19.14 -4.41 21.76
CA LEU A 63 18.15 -3.52 22.38
C LEU A 63 18.26 -3.53 23.89
N MET A 64 18.37 -4.71 24.48
CA MET A 64 18.47 -4.90 25.93
C MET A 64 19.08 -6.24 26.29
N GLU A 65 19.48 -6.37 27.54
CA GLU A 65 20.06 -7.59 28.10
C GLU A 65 19.27 -8.03 29.34
N ILE A 66 19.05 -9.33 29.44
CA ILE A 66 18.32 -9.97 30.53
C ILE A 66 19.26 -10.97 31.21
N ASN A 67 19.50 -10.83 32.51
CA ASN A 67 20.24 -11.80 33.26
C ASN A 67 19.32 -12.98 33.61
N THR A 68 19.65 -14.15 33.05
CA THR A 68 18.93 -15.40 33.36
C THR A 68 19.87 -16.34 34.15
N GLU A 69 19.39 -16.89 35.23
CA GLU A 69 20.14 -17.93 35.98
C GLU A 69 20.50 -19.15 35.10
N GLN A 70 19.75 -19.32 34.01
CA GLN A 70 19.93 -20.39 33.04
C GLN A 70 21.22 -20.25 32.19
N VAL A 71 21.68 -19.03 31.91
CA VAL A 71 22.95 -18.78 31.19
C VAL A 71 24.12 -19.31 32.03
N GLU A 72 24.15 -18.98 33.33
CA GLU A 72 25.22 -19.42 34.22
C GLU A 72 25.20 -20.93 34.40
N SER A 73 24.04 -21.54 34.60
CA SER A 73 23.88 -22.99 34.69
C SER A 73 24.33 -23.69 33.39
N ALA A 74 23.95 -23.19 32.23
CA ALA A 74 24.38 -23.76 30.96
C ALA A 74 25.88 -23.62 30.72
N ARG A 75 26.48 -22.49 31.15
CA ARG A 75 27.94 -22.29 31.11
C ARG A 75 28.66 -23.31 31.95
N ASN A 76 28.24 -23.53 33.21
CA ASN A 76 28.84 -24.52 34.11
C ASN A 76 28.78 -25.94 33.54
N ASN A 77 27.64 -26.27 32.86
CA ASN A 77 27.51 -27.57 32.19
C ASN A 77 28.45 -27.70 30.99
N MET A 78 28.60 -26.63 30.17
CA MET A 78 29.54 -26.61 29.05
C MET A 78 30.98 -26.73 29.52
N ASP A 79 31.36 -25.98 30.56
CA ASP A 79 32.72 -26.03 31.15
C ASP A 79 33.05 -27.43 31.68
N SER A 80 32.10 -28.10 32.36
CA SER A 80 32.23 -29.48 32.84
C SER A 80 32.41 -30.46 31.67
N ALA A 81 31.64 -30.34 30.61
CA ALA A 81 31.77 -31.16 29.41
C ALA A 81 33.11 -30.91 28.67
N GLN A 82 33.61 -29.67 28.67
CA GLN A 82 34.93 -29.31 28.14
C GLN A 82 36.08 -30.02 28.90
N VAL A 83 35.99 -30.09 30.20
CA VAL A 83 36.97 -30.82 31.04
C VAL A 83 36.96 -32.31 30.70
N ASN A 84 35.78 -32.93 30.58
CA ASN A 84 35.63 -34.33 30.20
C ASN A 84 36.19 -34.61 28.78
N LEU A 85 35.96 -33.73 27.82
CA LEU A 85 36.51 -33.82 26.48
C LEU A 85 38.04 -33.77 26.51
N SER A 86 38.62 -32.82 27.24
CA SER A 86 40.07 -32.68 27.39
C SER A 86 40.70 -33.92 28.02
N GLN A 87 40.03 -34.53 29.01
CA GLN A 87 40.48 -35.77 29.64
C GLN A 87 40.44 -36.94 28.66
N ALA A 88 39.36 -37.08 27.86
CA ALA A 88 39.25 -38.15 26.88
C ALA A 88 40.28 -37.99 25.77
N GLN A 89 40.54 -36.75 25.29
CA GLN A 89 41.64 -36.46 24.33
C GLN A 89 43.00 -36.86 24.86
N SER A 90 43.30 -36.49 26.13
CA SER A 90 44.56 -36.83 26.77
C SER A 90 44.74 -38.35 26.97
N ASN A 91 43.63 -39.06 27.29
CA ASN A 91 43.64 -40.50 27.42
C ASN A 91 43.89 -41.16 26.06
N LEU A 92 43.16 -40.78 25.00
CA LEU A 92 43.37 -41.34 23.68
C LEU A 92 44.81 -41.09 23.19
N SER A 93 45.37 -39.89 23.38
CA SER A 93 46.73 -39.55 23.00
C SER A 93 47.79 -40.46 23.67
N ARG A 94 47.59 -40.80 24.97
CA ARG A 94 48.46 -41.77 25.65
C ARG A 94 48.29 -43.18 25.13
N MET A 95 47.06 -43.61 24.89
CA MET A 95 46.76 -44.95 24.39
C MET A 95 47.18 -45.14 22.93
N GLN A 96 47.23 -44.09 22.15
CA GLN A 96 47.75 -44.09 20.78
C GLN A 96 49.23 -44.55 20.78
N ILE A 97 50.05 -44.09 21.68
CA ILE A 97 51.47 -44.46 21.79
C ILE A 97 51.62 -45.95 22.10
N LEU A 98 50.75 -46.48 22.99
CA LEU A 98 50.76 -47.90 23.35
C LEU A 98 50.24 -48.78 22.23
N TYR A 99 49.28 -48.30 21.50
CA TYR A 99 48.71 -48.96 20.31
C TYR A 99 49.75 -49.04 19.20
N ASP A 100 50.46 -47.94 18.94
CA ASP A 100 51.51 -47.87 17.90
C ASP A 100 52.72 -48.77 18.25
N SER A 101 52.98 -49.05 19.53
CA SER A 101 53.99 -49.99 20.03
C SER A 101 53.54 -51.45 19.99
N GLY A 102 52.23 -51.70 19.77
CA GLY A 102 51.67 -53.07 19.77
C GLY A 102 51.30 -53.59 21.15
N ASP A 103 51.31 -52.72 22.20
CA ASP A 103 51.01 -53.07 23.61
C ASP A 103 49.53 -52.88 23.95
N LEU A 104 48.68 -52.44 23.01
CA LEU A 104 47.25 -52.26 23.15
C LEU A 104 46.47 -52.98 22.07
N SER A 105 45.39 -53.66 22.38
CA SER A 105 44.53 -54.33 21.40
C SER A 105 43.66 -53.34 20.60
N ASP A 106 43.27 -53.72 19.36
CA ASP A 106 42.35 -52.92 18.54
C ASP A 106 41.04 -52.59 19.26
N GLN A 107 40.48 -53.57 19.99
CA GLN A 107 39.24 -53.40 20.71
C GLN A 107 39.37 -52.36 21.86
N GLU A 108 40.49 -52.36 22.57
CA GLU A 108 40.74 -51.38 23.63
C GLU A 108 40.99 -50.01 23.06
N TYR A 109 41.72 -49.90 21.96
CA TYR A 109 41.93 -48.62 21.24
C TYR A 109 40.61 -48.01 20.73
N GLU A 110 39.77 -48.83 20.07
CA GLU A 110 38.40 -48.39 19.67
C GLU A 110 37.56 -47.89 20.82
N GLN A 111 37.70 -48.50 22.03
CA GLN A 111 36.96 -48.03 23.19
C GLN A 111 37.37 -46.61 23.63
N TYR A 112 38.67 -46.25 23.54
CA TYR A 112 39.14 -44.90 23.79
C TYR A 112 38.71 -43.92 22.66
N GLN A 113 38.69 -44.33 21.43
CA GLN A 113 38.13 -43.52 20.35
C GLN A 113 36.66 -43.25 20.56
N ASN A 114 35.87 -44.26 20.93
CA ASN A 114 34.45 -44.12 21.19
C ASN A 114 34.20 -43.23 22.43
N SER A 115 35.06 -43.34 23.45
CA SER A 115 34.99 -42.46 24.64
C SER A 115 35.24 -40.99 24.27
N LEU A 116 36.27 -40.74 23.43
CA LEU A 116 36.51 -39.37 22.90
C LEU A 116 35.31 -38.85 22.11
N LYS A 117 34.79 -39.68 21.20
CA LYS A 117 33.64 -39.32 20.38
C LYS A 117 32.41 -38.97 21.24
N SER A 118 32.16 -39.77 22.27
CA SER A 118 31.07 -39.50 23.23
C SER A 118 31.27 -38.19 24.00
N ALA A 119 32.48 -37.93 24.53
CA ALA A 119 32.79 -36.68 25.21
C ALA A 119 32.69 -35.45 24.31
N GLN A 120 33.08 -35.59 23.01
CA GLN A 120 32.94 -34.54 22.01
C GLN A 120 31.46 -34.18 21.78
N LEU A 121 30.58 -35.16 21.57
CA LEU A 121 29.16 -34.95 21.39
C LEU A 121 28.50 -34.32 22.60
N GLN A 122 28.93 -34.71 23.82
CA GLN A 122 28.44 -34.10 25.07
C GLN A 122 28.83 -32.61 25.16
N TYR A 123 30.10 -32.28 24.81
CA TYR A 123 30.53 -30.88 24.77
C TYR A 123 29.79 -30.07 23.74
N GLU A 124 29.65 -30.57 22.52
CA GLU A 124 28.90 -29.90 21.45
C GLU A 124 27.45 -29.62 21.83
N SER A 125 26.78 -30.60 22.50
CA SER A 125 25.43 -30.46 23.03
C SER A 125 25.35 -29.39 24.12
N ALA A 126 26.26 -29.42 25.10
CA ALA A 126 26.30 -28.45 26.17
C ALA A 126 26.61 -27.04 25.68
N LYS A 127 27.54 -26.92 24.71
CA LYS A 127 27.87 -25.67 24.05
C LYS A 127 26.65 -25.07 23.30
N LEU A 128 25.93 -25.89 22.54
CA LEU A 128 24.73 -25.46 21.86
C LEU A 128 23.64 -24.93 22.82
N GLN A 129 23.53 -25.62 23.98
CA GLN A 129 22.61 -25.18 25.03
C GLN A 129 23.03 -23.82 25.61
N TYR A 130 24.32 -23.63 25.90
CA TYR A 130 24.86 -22.36 26.38
C TYR A 130 24.65 -21.23 25.33
N ASP A 131 25.00 -21.46 24.08
CA ASP A 131 24.84 -20.47 22.99
C ASP A 131 23.36 -20.03 22.86
N LYS A 132 22.40 -20.97 22.98
CA LYS A 132 20.97 -20.65 22.99
C LYS A 132 20.56 -19.80 24.20
N GLN A 133 21.08 -20.09 25.40
CA GLN A 133 20.75 -19.29 26.59
C GLN A 133 21.31 -17.86 26.47
N VAL A 134 22.51 -17.70 25.89
CA VAL A 134 23.09 -16.39 25.59
C VAL A 134 22.23 -15.63 24.54
N GLU A 135 21.79 -16.29 23.49
CA GLU A 135 20.87 -15.71 22.51
C GLU A 135 19.56 -15.25 23.17
N TYR A 136 19.03 -16.01 24.13
CA TYR A 136 17.79 -15.66 24.82
C TYR A 136 17.96 -14.54 25.84
N SER A 137 19.17 -14.34 26.35
CA SER A 137 19.50 -13.25 27.29
C SER A 137 19.82 -11.94 26.58
N THR A 138 20.19 -11.98 25.29
CA THR A 138 20.51 -10.79 24.48
C THR A 138 19.38 -10.52 23.49
N ILE A 139 18.60 -9.49 23.76
CA ILE A 139 17.46 -9.14 22.92
C ILE A 139 17.93 -8.20 21.81
N THR A 140 17.74 -8.62 20.56
CA THR A 140 18.15 -7.87 19.37
C THR A 140 16.95 -7.45 18.54
N ALA A 141 17.10 -6.38 17.76
CA ALA A 141 16.09 -5.92 16.81
C ALA A 141 15.88 -6.94 15.68
N PRO A 142 14.67 -7.45 15.47
CA PRO A 142 14.39 -8.39 14.38
C PRO A 142 14.33 -7.72 13.01
N ILE A 143 14.04 -6.43 12.98
CA ILE A 143 13.98 -5.57 11.78
C ILE A 143 14.71 -4.25 12.04
N ALA A 144 15.11 -3.56 10.99
CA ALA A 144 15.50 -2.14 11.08
C ALA A 144 14.23 -1.28 11.18
N GLY A 145 14.29 -0.20 11.98
CA GLY A 145 13.14 0.67 12.16
C GLY A 145 13.23 1.58 13.37
N ARG A 146 12.13 2.23 13.67
CA ARG A 146 11.97 3.11 14.84
C ARG A 146 11.37 2.35 16.01
N VAL A 147 11.93 2.54 17.19
CA VAL A 147 11.36 2.03 18.44
C VAL A 147 10.16 2.89 18.82
N GLU A 148 8.96 2.32 18.81
CA GLU A 148 7.71 3.03 19.15
C GLU A 148 7.46 3.06 20.65
N SER A 149 7.73 1.94 21.35
CA SER A 149 7.64 1.85 22.81
C SER A 149 8.72 0.96 23.37
N VAL A 150 9.13 1.25 24.59
CA VAL A 150 9.93 0.37 25.47
C VAL A 150 9.10 0.18 26.72
N ASP A 151 8.75 -1.09 27.02
CA ASP A 151 7.76 -1.42 28.04
C ASP A 151 8.43 -1.93 29.33
N VAL A 152 9.76 -1.84 29.41
CA VAL A 152 10.57 -2.33 30.57
C VAL A 152 11.69 -1.37 30.89
N ASP A 153 12.06 -1.32 32.17
CA ASP A 153 13.20 -0.56 32.69
C ASP A 153 14.31 -1.49 33.23
N VAL A 154 15.50 -0.93 33.42
CA VAL A 154 16.61 -1.64 34.06
C VAL A 154 16.22 -2.02 35.50
N TYR A 155 16.48 -3.27 35.87
CA TYR A 155 16.10 -3.94 37.11
C TYR A 155 14.68 -4.49 37.16
N ASP A 156 13.88 -4.32 36.10
CA ASP A 156 12.59 -5.01 36.03
C ASP A 156 12.78 -6.52 35.90
N ARG A 157 11.87 -7.25 36.49
CA ARG A 157 11.80 -8.71 36.31
C ARG A 157 10.78 -9.07 35.28
N VAL A 158 11.22 -9.71 34.20
CA VAL A 158 10.37 -10.14 33.09
C VAL A 158 10.17 -11.65 33.08
N ASN A 159 8.99 -12.07 32.65
CA ASN A 159 8.71 -13.48 32.39
C ASN A 159 8.94 -13.81 30.92
N GLN A 160 9.06 -15.09 30.59
CA GLN A 160 9.05 -15.55 29.19
C GLN A 160 7.77 -15.08 28.50
N SER A 161 7.91 -14.60 27.26
CA SER A 161 6.84 -14.02 26.45
C SER A 161 6.30 -12.66 26.93
N ALA A 162 6.97 -11.99 27.87
CA ALA A 162 6.68 -10.58 28.18
C ALA A 162 7.06 -9.71 26.98
N GLN A 163 6.19 -8.77 26.62
CA GLN A 163 6.49 -7.75 25.62
C GLN A 163 7.55 -6.79 26.18
N LEU A 164 8.58 -6.51 25.42
CA LEU A 164 9.72 -5.68 25.83
C LEU A 164 9.75 -4.34 25.12
N CYS A 165 9.49 -4.35 23.82
CA CYS A 165 9.40 -3.13 23.01
C CYS A 165 8.62 -3.39 21.71
N VAL A 166 8.26 -2.32 21.02
CA VAL A 166 7.61 -2.33 19.72
C VAL A 166 8.51 -1.59 18.75
N ILE A 167 8.76 -2.18 17.58
CA ILE A 167 9.54 -1.58 16.50
C ILE A 167 8.64 -1.44 15.27
N ALA A 168 8.53 -0.22 14.74
CA ALA A 168 7.95 0.06 13.45
C ALA A 168 9.06 0.06 12.39
N GLY A 169 8.91 -0.77 11.36
CA GLY A 169 9.91 -0.92 10.30
C GLY A 169 10.09 0.37 9.48
N GLU A 170 11.31 0.60 9.00
CA GLU A 170 11.60 1.56 7.95
C GLU A 170 11.13 0.98 6.61
N GLY A 171 9.91 1.27 6.23
CA GLY A 171 9.34 0.84 4.96
C GLY A 171 8.38 1.86 4.42
N GLN A 172 7.82 1.60 3.25
CA GLN A 172 6.67 2.34 2.77
C GLN A 172 5.56 2.21 3.81
N ASN A 173 4.94 3.32 4.18
CA ASN A 173 3.78 3.27 5.05
C ASN A 173 2.66 2.49 4.36
N SER A 174 1.89 1.77 5.13
CA SER A 174 0.69 1.08 4.69
C SER A 174 -0.53 1.96 4.98
N ILE A 175 -1.52 1.90 4.11
CA ILE A 175 -2.81 2.57 4.32
C ILE A 175 -3.88 1.51 4.34
N THR A 176 -4.70 1.54 5.38
CA THR A 176 -5.90 0.72 5.49
C THR A 176 -7.13 1.58 5.29
N PHE A 177 -8.03 1.16 4.40
CA PHE A 177 -9.33 1.78 4.20
C PHE A 177 -10.41 0.73 3.94
N TYR A 178 -11.66 1.15 3.95
CA TYR A 178 -12.81 0.27 3.81
C TYR A 178 -13.63 0.68 2.60
N ALA A 179 -13.98 -0.27 1.75
CA ALA A 179 -14.72 -0.08 0.53
C ALA A 179 -16.00 -0.94 0.50
N THR A 180 -17.02 -0.45 -0.21
CA THR A 180 -18.26 -1.22 -0.43
C THR A 180 -18.04 -2.37 -1.41
N GLN A 181 -18.93 -3.36 -1.40
CA GLN A 181 -18.89 -4.48 -2.34
C GLN A 181 -18.86 -4.02 -3.81
N ARG A 182 -19.65 -3.00 -4.16
CA ARG A 182 -19.68 -2.44 -5.52
C ARG A 182 -18.33 -1.86 -5.94
N MET A 183 -17.65 -1.16 -5.04
CA MET A 183 -16.32 -0.59 -5.33
C MET A 183 -15.28 -1.69 -5.51
N VAL A 184 -15.26 -2.67 -4.59
CA VAL A 184 -14.28 -3.78 -4.60
C VAL A 184 -14.35 -4.62 -5.88
N GLN A 185 -15.53 -4.75 -6.49
CA GLN A 185 -15.68 -5.48 -7.76
C GLN A 185 -14.87 -4.87 -8.92
N ASN A 186 -14.60 -3.58 -8.85
CA ASN A 186 -13.89 -2.83 -9.89
C ASN A 186 -12.43 -2.51 -9.50
N LEU A 187 -12.04 -2.71 -8.25
CA LEU A 187 -10.68 -2.48 -7.75
C LEU A 187 -9.78 -3.69 -8.02
N LYS A 188 -8.52 -3.40 -8.30
CA LYS A 188 -7.47 -4.42 -8.51
C LYS A 188 -6.23 -4.05 -7.71
N THR A 189 -5.47 -5.06 -7.33
CA THR A 189 -4.11 -4.87 -6.82
C THR A 189 -3.26 -4.18 -7.89
N GLY A 190 -2.56 -3.11 -7.48
CA GLY A 190 -1.80 -2.25 -8.37
C GLY A 190 -2.54 -1.00 -8.84
N ASP A 191 -3.85 -0.84 -8.55
CA ASP A 191 -4.57 0.41 -8.84
C ASP A 191 -3.97 1.56 -8.02
N GLU A 192 -3.82 2.70 -8.67
CA GLU A 192 -3.25 3.91 -8.09
C GLU A 192 -4.19 4.55 -7.08
N LEU A 193 -3.62 5.01 -5.98
CA LEU A 193 -4.28 5.76 -4.91
C LEU A 193 -3.70 7.17 -4.86
N GLU A 194 -4.54 8.17 -4.90
CA GLU A 194 -4.18 9.54 -4.54
C GLU A 194 -4.52 9.78 -3.07
N ILE A 195 -3.51 10.11 -2.27
CA ILE A 195 -3.63 10.25 -0.82
C ILE A 195 -3.41 11.72 -0.47
N SER A 196 -4.39 12.33 0.18
CA SER A 196 -4.33 13.75 0.54
C SER A 196 -4.31 13.93 2.06
N LYS A 197 -3.38 14.76 2.54
CA LYS A 197 -3.27 15.18 3.94
C LYS A 197 -2.74 16.61 4.04
N ASN A 198 -3.44 17.45 4.80
CA ASN A 198 -3.04 18.84 5.07
C ASN A 198 -2.72 19.70 3.82
N GLY A 199 -3.33 19.39 2.68
CA GLY A 199 -3.08 20.08 1.41
C GLY A 199 -1.95 19.49 0.56
N ASN A 200 -1.21 18.52 1.07
CA ASN A 200 -0.22 17.75 0.30
C ASN A 200 -0.85 16.50 -0.29
N THR A 201 -0.37 16.11 -1.47
CA THR A 201 -0.82 14.91 -2.19
C THR A 201 0.34 13.95 -2.32
N TYR A 202 0.06 12.68 -2.05
CA TYR A 202 0.98 11.55 -2.13
C TYR A 202 0.36 10.49 -3.02
N THR A 203 1.17 9.65 -3.62
CA THR A 203 0.72 8.52 -4.43
C THR A 203 1.02 7.20 -3.73
N GLY A 204 0.21 6.21 -4.05
CA GLY A 204 0.37 4.84 -3.58
C GLY A 204 -0.38 3.88 -4.48
N ASN A 205 -0.34 2.60 -4.15
CA ASN A 205 -1.02 1.57 -4.92
C ASN A 205 -1.76 0.60 -4.00
N ILE A 206 -2.83 0.01 -4.49
CA ILE A 206 -3.52 -1.07 -3.78
C ILE A 206 -2.63 -2.31 -3.74
N THR A 207 -2.32 -2.79 -2.54
CA THR A 207 -1.49 -3.98 -2.32
C THR A 207 -2.32 -5.23 -1.99
N GLU A 208 -3.45 -5.04 -1.29
CA GLU A 208 -4.29 -6.15 -0.83
C GLU A 208 -5.76 -5.73 -0.81
N ILE A 209 -6.64 -6.62 -1.30
CA ILE A 209 -8.09 -6.47 -1.22
C ILE A 209 -8.63 -7.70 -0.48
N SER A 210 -9.24 -7.50 0.68
CA SER A 210 -9.85 -8.59 1.44
C SER A 210 -11.05 -9.17 0.71
N ASN A 211 -11.15 -10.49 0.68
CA ASN A 211 -12.35 -11.21 0.20
C ASN A 211 -13.40 -11.41 1.31
N MET A 212 -13.09 -11.00 2.53
CA MET A 212 -13.99 -11.11 3.68
C MET A 212 -14.50 -9.74 4.07
N VAL A 213 -15.77 -9.68 4.41
CA VAL A 213 -16.42 -8.49 4.97
C VAL A 213 -16.00 -8.36 6.43
N ASP A 214 -15.62 -7.17 6.86
CA ASP A 214 -15.43 -6.85 8.26
C ASP A 214 -16.79 -6.85 8.98
N GLU A 215 -16.91 -7.65 10.02
CA GLU A 215 -18.19 -7.90 10.70
C GLU A 215 -18.76 -6.65 11.39
N ASN A 216 -17.91 -5.69 11.76
CA ASN A 216 -18.34 -4.48 12.46
C ASN A 216 -18.82 -3.38 11.49
N SER A 217 -18.11 -3.20 10.38
CA SER A 217 -18.41 -2.14 9.41
C SER A 217 -19.29 -2.59 8.25
N GLY A 218 -19.37 -3.90 7.96
CA GLY A 218 -20.05 -4.42 6.78
C GLY A 218 -19.34 -4.11 5.46
N LEU A 219 -18.08 -3.67 5.51
CA LEU A 219 -17.27 -3.26 4.37
C LEU A 219 -16.08 -4.20 4.15
N PHE A 220 -15.48 -4.12 2.99
CA PHE A 220 -14.26 -4.86 2.66
C PHE A 220 -13.04 -4.03 3.03
N LYS A 221 -12.10 -4.65 3.75
CA LYS A 221 -10.81 -4.04 4.07
C LYS A 221 -9.93 -4.05 2.83
N VAL A 222 -9.36 -2.89 2.50
CA VAL A 222 -8.39 -2.70 1.42
C VAL A 222 -7.13 -2.10 2.03
N LYS A 223 -5.97 -2.61 1.61
CA LYS A 223 -4.68 -2.03 1.97
C LYS A 223 -3.99 -1.50 0.72
N GLY A 224 -3.29 -0.41 0.89
CA GLY A 224 -2.38 0.17 -0.08
C GLY A 224 -1.03 0.47 0.55
N ASP A 225 -0.04 0.68 -0.28
CA ASP A 225 1.22 1.29 0.10
C ASP A 225 1.16 2.80 -0.13
N MET A 226 2.07 3.53 0.47
CA MET A 226 2.37 4.92 0.15
C MET A 226 3.83 5.21 0.43
N GLU A 227 4.40 6.17 -0.27
CA GLU A 227 5.71 6.67 0.07
C GLU A 227 5.72 7.18 1.52
N SER A 228 6.72 6.77 2.30
CA SER A 228 6.87 7.26 3.66
C SER A 228 7.16 8.75 3.65
N SER A 229 6.48 9.48 4.51
CA SER A 229 6.67 10.91 4.69
C SER A 229 6.71 11.22 6.18
N ASP A 230 7.71 11.98 6.61
CA ASP A 230 7.81 12.46 7.99
C ASP A 230 6.64 13.38 8.40
N GLU A 231 5.90 13.90 7.41
CA GLU A 231 4.74 14.77 7.63
C GLU A 231 3.46 14.00 8.01
N ILE A 232 3.45 12.67 7.77
CA ILE A 232 2.29 11.82 8.04
C ILE A 232 2.59 10.86 9.18
N ALA A 233 2.11 11.17 10.36
CA ALA A 233 2.25 10.30 11.52
C ALA A 233 1.47 8.98 11.35
N ILE A 234 2.08 7.87 11.77
CA ILE A 234 1.41 6.59 11.90
C ILE A 234 0.16 6.73 12.79
N GLY A 235 -0.93 6.06 12.44
CA GLY A 235 -2.23 6.19 13.10
C GLY A 235 -3.06 7.39 12.62
N SER A 236 -2.51 8.26 11.76
CA SER A 236 -3.26 9.41 11.27
C SER A 236 -4.26 9.04 10.18
N THR A 237 -5.33 9.81 10.12
CA THR A 237 -6.36 9.69 9.08
C THR A 237 -5.98 10.51 7.85
N VAL A 238 -6.14 9.92 6.67
CA VAL A 238 -5.90 10.52 5.36
C VAL A 238 -7.13 10.39 4.47
N LYS A 239 -7.27 11.31 3.51
CA LYS A 239 -8.26 11.19 2.43
C LYS A 239 -7.64 10.44 1.28
N ILE A 240 -8.33 9.44 0.77
CA ILE A 240 -7.93 8.61 -0.37
C ILE A 240 -8.90 8.87 -1.51
N THR A 241 -8.38 9.19 -2.69
CA THR A 241 -9.15 9.29 -3.93
C THR A 241 -8.69 8.18 -4.86
N LEU A 242 -9.62 7.39 -5.35
CA LEU A 242 -9.33 6.27 -6.25
C LEU A 242 -10.42 6.14 -7.32
N VAL A 243 -10.06 5.57 -8.45
CA VAL A 243 -11.00 5.26 -9.53
C VAL A 243 -11.83 4.04 -9.13
N THR A 244 -13.14 4.23 -9.02
CA THR A 244 -14.08 3.16 -8.61
C THR A 244 -14.85 2.55 -9.76
N GLU A 245 -15.04 3.28 -10.82
CA GLU A 245 -15.69 2.77 -12.04
C GLU A 245 -14.96 3.34 -13.26
N ARG A 246 -14.79 2.53 -14.31
CA ARG A 246 -14.15 2.93 -15.58
C ARG A 246 -14.91 2.33 -16.74
N ALA A 247 -15.08 3.13 -17.79
CA ALA A 247 -15.53 2.65 -19.09
C ALA A 247 -14.51 3.10 -20.15
N GLU A 248 -13.96 2.15 -20.87
CA GLU A 248 -12.90 2.38 -21.85
C GLU A 248 -13.46 2.29 -23.27
N ASN A 249 -12.93 3.15 -24.17
CA ASN A 249 -13.28 3.16 -25.59
C ASN A 249 -14.80 3.31 -25.83
N VAL A 250 -15.43 4.22 -25.09
CA VAL A 250 -16.88 4.48 -25.13
C VAL A 250 -17.19 5.80 -25.81
N MET A 251 -18.44 5.94 -26.30
CA MET A 251 -18.93 7.18 -26.87
C MET A 251 -19.13 8.21 -25.78
N LEU A 252 -18.51 9.38 -25.93
CA LEU A 252 -18.52 10.47 -24.96
C LEU A 252 -19.14 11.73 -25.58
N VAL A 253 -19.93 12.40 -24.77
CA VAL A 253 -20.38 13.78 -25.04
C VAL A 253 -20.06 14.66 -23.83
N PRO A 254 -19.90 15.99 -24.02
CA PRO A 254 -19.75 16.89 -22.88
C PRO A 254 -20.95 16.79 -21.92
N VAL A 255 -20.72 16.77 -20.62
CA VAL A 255 -21.78 16.68 -19.58
C VAL A 255 -22.79 17.81 -19.77
N ASP A 256 -22.34 19.01 -20.17
CA ASP A 256 -23.17 20.20 -20.40
C ASP A 256 -24.13 20.05 -21.58
N ALA A 257 -23.94 19.04 -22.44
CA ALA A 257 -24.85 18.76 -23.56
C ALA A 257 -26.09 17.96 -23.16
N ILE A 258 -26.11 17.43 -21.91
CA ILE A 258 -27.16 16.51 -21.45
C ILE A 258 -28.21 17.26 -20.65
N TYR A 259 -29.46 17.15 -21.06
CA TYR A 259 -30.62 17.68 -20.39
C TYR A 259 -31.40 16.56 -19.74
N TYR A 260 -31.95 16.81 -18.58
CA TYR A 260 -32.79 15.83 -17.86
C TYR A 260 -34.22 16.35 -17.76
N SER A 261 -35.17 15.54 -18.17
CA SER A 261 -36.59 15.81 -18.00
C SER A 261 -37.33 14.52 -17.67
N GLY A 262 -38.12 14.53 -16.62
CA GLY A 262 -38.87 13.35 -16.16
C GLY A 262 -38.00 12.14 -15.85
N GLY A 263 -36.74 12.32 -15.44
CA GLY A 263 -35.78 11.25 -15.12
C GLY A 263 -35.14 10.59 -16.32
N LYS A 264 -35.31 11.15 -17.53
CA LYS A 264 -34.66 10.68 -18.77
C LYS A 264 -33.65 11.71 -19.27
N GLY A 265 -32.52 11.24 -19.79
CA GLY A 265 -31.55 12.08 -20.47
C GLY A 265 -31.92 12.38 -21.91
N TYR A 266 -31.65 13.61 -22.34
CA TYR A 266 -31.83 14.08 -23.69
C TYR A 266 -30.64 14.92 -24.11
N VAL A 267 -30.33 14.87 -25.41
CA VAL A 267 -29.41 15.81 -26.06
C VAL A 267 -30.11 16.50 -27.21
N TYR A 268 -29.62 17.69 -27.59
CA TYR A 268 -30.06 18.34 -28.84
C TYR A 268 -29.05 18.05 -29.93
N LEU A 269 -29.55 17.59 -31.09
CA LEU A 269 -28.77 17.37 -32.29
C LEU A 269 -28.96 18.58 -33.24
N TYR A 270 -27.91 18.95 -33.95
CA TYR A 270 -27.97 19.91 -35.02
C TYR A 270 -28.29 19.19 -36.34
N GLU A 271 -29.50 19.41 -36.87
CA GLU A 271 -29.93 18.90 -38.19
C GLU A 271 -30.47 20.08 -39.03
N ASP A 272 -29.84 20.36 -40.17
CA ASP A 272 -30.28 21.36 -41.14
C ASP A 272 -30.68 22.74 -40.54
N GLY A 273 -29.90 23.23 -39.59
CA GLY A 273 -30.15 24.54 -38.94
C GLY A 273 -31.20 24.50 -37.84
N LYS A 274 -31.66 23.32 -37.43
CA LYS A 274 -32.65 23.11 -36.37
C LYS A 274 -32.11 22.23 -35.24
N ALA A 275 -32.64 22.47 -34.04
CA ALA A 275 -32.40 21.61 -32.89
C ALA A 275 -33.41 20.46 -32.90
N LYS A 276 -32.93 19.23 -32.87
CA LYS A 276 -33.73 18.01 -32.74
C LYS A 276 -33.41 17.35 -31.44
N MET A 277 -34.41 17.09 -30.62
CA MET A 277 -34.25 16.46 -29.32
C MET A 277 -34.16 14.94 -29.49
N ALA A 278 -33.08 14.34 -29.02
CA ALA A 278 -32.85 12.90 -28.98
C ALA A 278 -32.81 12.40 -27.56
N SER A 279 -33.60 11.36 -27.25
CA SER A 279 -33.51 10.68 -25.93
C SER A 279 -32.28 9.80 -25.92
N VAL A 280 -31.47 9.92 -24.82
CA VAL A 280 -30.24 9.17 -24.64
C VAL A 280 -30.26 8.40 -23.33
N GLU A 281 -29.57 7.26 -23.34
CA GLU A 281 -29.27 6.53 -22.16
C GLU A 281 -27.82 6.88 -21.75
N VAL A 282 -27.69 7.50 -20.56
CA VAL A 282 -26.40 7.99 -20.05
C VAL A 282 -25.80 6.92 -19.14
N GLY A 283 -24.54 6.57 -19.36
CA GLY A 283 -23.76 5.68 -18.55
C GLY A 283 -22.95 6.42 -17.47
N LEU A 284 -21.65 6.11 -17.38
CA LEU A 284 -20.72 6.80 -16.48
C LEU A 284 -20.47 8.24 -16.95
N TYR A 285 -20.20 9.12 -16.01
CA TYR A 285 -19.79 10.50 -16.31
C TYR A 285 -18.82 11.02 -15.25
N ASP A 286 -17.94 11.89 -15.68
CA ASP A 286 -17.04 12.66 -14.84
C ASP A 286 -17.41 14.16 -14.85
N SER A 287 -16.48 15.04 -14.56
CA SER A 287 -16.71 16.49 -14.55
C SER A 287 -16.82 17.12 -15.94
N GLU A 288 -16.37 16.45 -17.00
CA GLU A 288 -16.26 17.00 -18.35
C GLU A 288 -17.10 16.21 -19.35
N ASN A 289 -17.10 14.90 -19.28
CA ASN A 289 -17.66 13.98 -20.25
C ASN A 289 -18.64 12.99 -19.66
N ALA A 290 -19.62 12.61 -20.44
CA ALA A 290 -20.56 11.55 -20.10
C ALA A 290 -20.60 10.49 -21.21
N GLN A 291 -20.61 9.24 -20.78
CA GLN A 291 -20.82 8.09 -21.65
C GLN A 291 -22.26 8.03 -22.16
N ILE A 292 -22.43 7.84 -23.44
CA ILE A 292 -23.73 7.55 -24.06
C ILE A 292 -23.77 6.06 -24.41
N LEU A 293 -24.73 5.37 -23.82
CA LEU A 293 -24.97 3.94 -24.04
C LEU A 293 -25.83 3.70 -25.29
N SER A 294 -26.80 4.59 -25.53
CA SER A 294 -27.70 4.50 -26.67
C SER A 294 -28.42 5.82 -26.92
N GLY A 295 -28.98 5.98 -28.12
CA GLY A 295 -29.86 7.13 -28.51
C GLY A 295 -29.30 8.05 -29.57
N ILE A 296 -27.97 8.05 -29.80
CA ILE A 296 -27.30 8.81 -30.87
C ILE A 296 -26.22 7.97 -31.54
N SER A 297 -25.74 8.45 -32.67
CA SER A 297 -24.62 7.85 -33.43
C SER A 297 -23.37 8.75 -33.39
N ALA A 298 -22.22 8.19 -33.77
CA ALA A 298 -20.96 8.93 -33.85
C ALA A 298 -20.95 10.07 -34.87
N ASP A 299 -21.83 10.00 -35.86
CA ASP A 299 -21.95 11.01 -36.92
C ASP A 299 -22.90 12.16 -36.56
N ASP A 300 -23.64 12.04 -35.45
CA ASP A 300 -24.58 13.06 -35.02
C ASP A 300 -23.85 14.28 -34.46
N MET A 301 -24.29 15.47 -34.77
CA MET A 301 -23.74 16.70 -34.19
C MET A 301 -24.50 17.08 -32.92
N VAL A 302 -23.89 16.85 -31.77
CA VAL A 302 -24.48 17.14 -30.45
C VAL A 302 -24.20 18.59 -30.06
N VAL A 303 -25.28 19.32 -29.71
CA VAL A 303 -25.20 20.70 -29.23
C VAL A 303 -24.72 20.72 -27.76
N SER A 304 -23.59 21.37 -27.52
CA SER A 304 -22.98 21.51 -26.19
C SER A 304 -23.24 22.84 -25.49
N THR A 305 -23.86 23.80 -26.18
CA THR A 305 -24.19 25.10 -25.58
C THR A 305 -25.56 25.06 -24.90
N TRP A 306 -25.57 25.25 -23.58
CA TRP A 306 -26.84 25.40 -22.86
C TRP A 306 -27.54 26.70 -23.23
N SER A 307 -28.83 26.63 -23.54
CA SER A 307 -29.69 27.81 -23.76
C SER A 307 -31.14 27.49 -23.40
N SER A 308 -31.80 28.40 -22.69
CA SER A 308 -33.23 28.30 -22.39
C SER A 308 -34.12 28.37 -23.64
N ASN A 309 -33.56 28.79 -24.79
CA ASN A 309 -34.26 28.90 -26.08
C ASN A 309 -34.13 27.64 -26.95
N LEU A 310 -33.48 26.59 -26.43
CA LEU A 310 -33.41 25.29 -27.08
C LEU A 310 -34.69 24.49 -26.81
N TYR A 311 -35.42 24.16 -27.84
CA TYR A 311 -36.59 23.28 -27.83
C TYR A 311 -36.64 22.51 -29.13
N GLU A 312 -37.44 21.48 -29.21
CA GLU A 312 -37.64 20.68 -30.43
C GLU A 312 -38.03 21.54 -31.60
N GLY A 313 -37.22 21.55 -32.68
CA GLY A 313 -37.45 22.32 -33.88
C GLY A 313 -37.00 23.78 -33.83
N ALA A 314 -36.35 24.24 -32.78
CA ALA A 314 -35.81 25.60 -32.65
C ALA A 314 -34.80 25.89 -33.80
N ASP A 315 -34.86 27.06 -34.37
CA ASP A 315 -33.86 27.52 -35.35
C ASP A 315 -32.54 27.85 -34.60
N ILE A 316 -31.47 27.17 -34.98
CA ILE A 316 -30.14 27.32 -34.39
C ILE A 316 -29.08 27.52 -35.46
N ARG A 317 -27.98 28.17 -35.13
CA ARG A 317 -26.86 28.37 -36.03
C ARG A 317 -25.55 27.99 -35.33
N LEU A 318 -24.67 27.33 -36.05
CA LEU A 318 -23.36 27.00 -35.51
C LEU A 318 -22.50 28.24 -35.32
N LYS A 319 -21.78 28.31 -34.22
CA LYS A 319 -20.85 29.40 -33.95
C LYS A 319 -19.74 29.47 -35.02
N SER A 320 -19.28 28.32 -35.50
CA SER A 320 -18.32 28.22 -36.62
C SER A 320 -18.79 28.96 -37.90
N ASP A 321 -20.07 28.89 -38.19
CA ASP A 321 -20.62 29.52 -39.40
C ASP A 321 -20.74 31.06 -39.25
N VAL A 322 -20.93 31.54 -38.05
CA VAL A 322 -21.00 32.96 -37.71
C VAL A 322 -19.62 33.61 -37.78
N GLU A 323 -18.60 32.94 -37.28
CA GLU A 323 -17.19 33.42 -37.30
C GLU A 323 -16.66 33.48 -38.77
N THR A 324 -17.00 32.49 -39.57
CA THR A 324 -16.61 32.47 -41.00
C THR A 324 -17.29 33.56 -41.80
N ALA A 325 -18.56 33.88 -41.51
CA ALA A 325 -19.30 34.96 -42.16
C ALA A 325 -18.85 36.37 -41.75
N GLY A 326 -18.39 36.55 -40.50
CA GLY A 326 -17.86 37.83 -40.01
C GLY A 326 -16.44 38.16 -40.49
N GLY A 327 -15.63 37.14 -40.83
CA GLY A 327 -14.30 37.31 -41.39
C GLY A 327 -14.24 37.79 -42.86
N ALA A 328 -15.34 37.65 -43.61
CA ALA A 328 -15.39 38.02 -45.04
C ALA A 328 -15.71 39.51 -45.31
N GLN A 329 -16.05 40.32 -44.29
CA GLN A 329 -16.42 41.74 -44.50
C GLN A 329 -15.32 42.75 -44.19
N ASN A 330 -14.13 42.37 -43.77
CA ASN A 330 -13.05 43.32 -43.45
C ASN A 330 -11.86 43.34 -44.43
N GLY A 331 -12.09 43.00 -45.68
CA GLY A 331 -11.03 42.95 -46.70
C GLY A 331 -11.29 43.86 -47.90
N ASN A 332 -11.68 45.14 -47.72
CA ASN A 332 -11.48 46.11 -48.79
C ASN A 332 -11.66 47.57 -48.38
N ALA A 333 -10.60 48.22 -47.94
CA ALA A 333 -10.43 49.66 -48.00
C ALA A 333 -8.94 49.99 -48.11
N ALA A 334 -8.43 50.08 -49.32
CA ALA A 334 -7.13 50.70 -49.58
C ALA A 334 -7.25 52.22 -49.46
N PRO A 335 -6.36 52.95 -48.83
CA PRO A 335 -6.31 54.41 -48.90
C PRO A 335 -5.60 54.85 -50.18
N LYS A 336 -6.29 55.67 -50.98
CA LYS A 336 -5.66 56.47 -52.05
C LYS A 336 -4.86 57.60 -51.41
N ALA A 337 -3.67 57.73 -51.93
CA ALA A 337 -2.72 58.83 -51.66
C ALA A 337 -3.28 60.24 -52.02
N GLN A 338 -2.95 61.22 -51.17
CA GLN A 338 -2.39 62.52 -51.53
C GLN A 338 -1.54 62.99 -50.33
#